data_a0769f7a46ca127be94dc41097e52e5b
#
_entry.id   a0769f7a46ca127be94dc41097e52e5b
#
_cell.length_a   1.000
_cell.length_b   1.000
_cell.length_c   1.000
_cell.angle_alpha   90.00
_cell.angle_beta   90.00
_cell.angle_gamma   90.00
#
_symmetry.space_group_name_H-M   'P 1'
#
loop_
_entity.id
_entity.type
_entity.pdbx_description
1 polymer ?
#
loop_
_entity_poly.entity_id
_entity_poly.type
_entity_poly.pdbx_seq_one_letter_code
_entity_poly.pdbx_strand_id
1 'polypeptide(L)'
;MDLTFIGLGAIFGSGWLFSASHVASQAGPAGILSWIIGGFAVLILGIIYCELGAALPRAGGIIRYPVFSHGPLQGYLLGSVTVIAFSSLIAIEVVAAREYAAAWFPSLTAVHDGVRTPTTIGWLFQFALLCVFFALNYYSVKTFAIAQKARRQFSNQT
;
A
#
# COMPACT_ATOMS: atom_id res chain seq x y z
N MET A 1 -8.80 10.02 -15.92
CA MET A 1 -9.60 9.43 -14.81
C MET A 1 -8.99 8.14 -14.27
N ASP A 2 -8.44 7.26 -15.10
CA ASP A 2 -7.94 5.95 -14.65
C ASP A 2 -6.80 6.02 -13.60
N LEU A 3 -5.87 6.96 -13.76
CA LEU A 3 -4.77 7.16 -12.81
C LEU A 3 -5.25 7.62 -11.43
N THR A 4 -6.31 8.42 -11.38
CA THR A 4 -6.91 8.88 -10.11
C THR A 4 -7.55 7.72 -9.36
N PHE A 5 -8.27 6.84 -10.07
CA PHE A 5 -8.88 5.66 -9.46
C PHE A 5 -7.85 4.64 -8.99
N ILE A 6 -6.75 4.46 -9.74
CA ILE A 6 -5.62 3.61 -9.31
C ILE A 6 -4.97 4.19 -8.04
N GLY A 7 -4.73 5.51 -8.02
CA GLY A 7 -4.17 6.19 -6.84
C GLY A 7 -5.09 6.09 -5.62
N LEU A 8 -6.39 6.31 -5.78
CA LEU A 8 -7.37 6.15 -4.71
C LEU A 8 -7.40 4.70 -4.20
N GLY A 9 -7.41 3.70 -5.09
CA GLY A 9 -7.38 2.31 -4.70
C GLY A 9 -6.11 1.89 -3.94
N ALA A 10 -4.96 2.52 -4.24
CA ALA A 10 -3.72 2.29 -3.52
C ALA A 10 -3.70 2.93 -2.12
N ILE A 11 -4.46 4.01 -1.90
CA ILE A 11 -4.56 4.71 -0.62
C ILE A 11 -5.61 4.06 0.30
N PHE A 12 -6.74 3.64 -0.27
CA PHE A 12 -7.81 2.95 0.46
C PHE A 12 -7.47 1.47 0.67
N GLY A 13 -6.43 1.20 1.49
CA GLY A 13 -6.14 -0.14 1.98
C GLY A 13 -6.95 -0.47 3.24
N SER A 14 -6.78 -1.66 3.79
CA SER A 14 -7.43 -2.10 5.04
C SER A 14 -6.94 -1.35 6.28
N GLY A 15 -5.82 -0.64 6.18
CA GLY A 15 -5.15 0.03 7.30
C GLY A 15 -6.03 1.03 8.05
N TRP A 16 -6.94 1.74 7.37
CA TRP A 16 -7.82 2.73 8.01
C TRP A 16 -8.79 2.10 9.02
N LEU A 17 -9.18 0.86 8.81
CA LEU A 17 -10.09 0.13 9.71
C LEU A 17 -9.40 -0.23 11.04
N PHE A 18 -8.12 -0.66 10.97
CA PHE A 18 -7.35 -0.99 12.18
C PHE A 18 -6.84 0.26 12.89
N SER A 19 -6.39 1.26 12.15
CA SER A 19 -5.85 2.47 12.74
C SER A 19 -6.90 3.25 13.51
N ALA A 20 -8.17 3.23 13.10
CA ALA A 20 -9.25 3.88 13.84
C ALA A 20 -9.38 3.28 15.25
N SER A 21 -9.38 1.95 15.39
CA SER A 21 -9.47 1.28 16.69
C SER A 21 -8.22 1.48 17.54
N HIS A 22 -7.03 1.44 16.95
CA HIS A 22 -5.77 1.70 17.64
C HIS A 22 -5.67 3.13 18.16
N VAL A 23 -5.99 4.11 17.33
CA VAL A 23 -5.99 5.51 17.75
C VAL A 23 -7.02 5.75 18.85
N ALA A 24 -8.22 5.19 18.72
CA ALA A 24 -9.26 5.33 19.73
C ALA A 24 -8.86 4.69 21.08
N SER A 25 -8.14 3.56 21.06
CA SER A 25 -7.68 2.89 22.29
C SER A 25 -6.54 3.64 23.01
N GLN A 26 -5.69 4.37 22.26
CA GLN A 26 -4.55 5.10 22.82
C GLN A 26 -4.87 6.54 23.18
N ALA A 27 -5.60 7.25 22.32
CA ALA A 27 -5.86 8.68 22.44
C ALA A 27 -7.33 9.00 22.81
N GLY A 28 -8.21 7.99 22.85
CA GLY A 28 -9.63 8.21 23.11
C GLY A 28 -10.26 9.24 22.14
N PRO A 29 -11.10 10.17 22.63
CA PRO A 29 -11.73 11.21 21.79
C PRO A 29 -10.73 12.14 21.11
N ALA A 30 -9.52 12.31 21.66
CA ALA A 30 -8.46 13.15 21.09
C ALA A 30 -7.90 12.54 19.77
N GLY A 31 -8.18 11.28 19.48
CA GLY A 31 -7.83 10.63 18.21
C GLY A 31 -8.34 11.38 16.98
N ILE A 32 -9.47 12.07 17.07
CA ILE A 32 -10.01 12.91 15.98
C ILE A 32 -9.04 14.02 15.61
N LEU A 33 -8.44 14.68 16.60
CA LEU A 33 -7.44 15.72 16.37
C LEU A 33 -6.19 15.18 15.67
N SER A 34 -5.75 13.98 16.03
CA SER A 34 -4.62 13.30 15.37
C SER A 34 -4.89 13.06 13.88
N TRP A 35 -6.10 12.66 13.53
CA TRP A 35 -6.51 12.49 12.14
C TRP A 35 -6.54 13.80 11.35
N ILE A 36 -7.05 14.88 11.98
CA ILE A 36 -7.10 16.20 11.34
C ILE A 36 -5.67 16.71 11.09
N ILE A 37 -4.81 16.68 12.11
CA ILE A 37 -3.42 17.15 12.01
C ILE A 37 -2.65 16.31 10.98
N GLY A 38 -2.79 14.99 11.04
CA GLY A 38 -2.18 14.07 10.07
C GLY A 38 -2.67 14.31 8.64
N GLY A 39 -3.96 14.56 8.46
CA GLY A 39 -4.56 14.90 7.17
C GLY A 39 -3.99 16.18 6.58
N PHE A 40 -3.85 17.25 7.38
CA PHE A 40 -3.21 18.48 6.94
C PHE A 40 -1.74 18.29 6.57
N ALA A 41 -0.99 17.53 7.37
CA ALA A 41 0.41 17.25 7.06
C ALA A 41 0.57 16.50 5.73
N VAL A 42 -0.25 15.48 5.50
CA VAL A 42 -0.26 14.72 4.24
C VAL A 42 -0.70 15.60 3.05
N LEU A 43 -1.67 16.49 3.25
CA LEU A 43 -2.10 17.44 2.22
C LEU A 43 -0.95 18.36 1.77
N ILE A 44 -0.20 18.93 2.72
CA ILE A 44 0.97 19.76 2.40
C ILE A 44 2.01 18.97 1.61
N LEU A 45 2.33 17.74 2.05
CA LEU A 45 3.23 16.86 1.31
C LEU A 45 2.70 16.56 -0.10
N GLY A 46 1.40 16.32 -0.24
CA GLY A 46 0.76 16.09 -1.53
C GLY A 46 0.92 17.24 -2.50
N ILE A 47 0.74 18.49 -2.04
CA ILE A 47 0.93 19.70 -2.85
C ILE A 47 2.39 19.80 -3.33
N ILE A 48 3.36 19.59 -2.44
CA ILE A 48 4.79 19.61 -2.80
C ILE A 48 5.10 18.55 -3.87
N TYR A 49 4.57 17.35 -3.74
CA TYR A 49 4.76 16.29 -4.72
C TYR A 49 4.04 16.58 -6.06
N CYS A 50 2.92 17.30 -6.06
CA CYS A 50 2.26 17.76 -7.29
C CYS A 50 3.15 18.76 -8.04
N GLU A 51 3.75 19.72 -7.36
CA GLU A 51 4.68 20.66 -7.96
C GLU A 51 5.93 19.98 -8.51
N LEU A 52 6.53 19.06 -7.73
CA LEU A 52 7.69 18.28 -8.17
C LEU A 52 7.35 17.41 -9.40
N GLY A 53 6.17 16.80 -9.42
CA GLY A 53 5.70 15.99 -10.54
C GLY A 53 5.46 16.79 -11.80
N ALA A 54 5.00 18.04 -11.67
CA ALA A 54 4.84 18.95 -12.80
C ALA A 54 6.19 19.48 -13.32
N ALA A 55 7.11 19.82 -12.42
CA ALA A 55 8.43 20.35 -12.76
C ALA A 55 9.39 19.27 -13.32
N LEU A 56 9.28 18.05 -12.82
CA LEU A 56 10.16 16.93 -13.16
C LEU A 56 9.32 15.70 -13.56
N PRO A 57 8.74 15.66 -14.77
CA PRO A 57 7.86 14.58 -15.22
C PRO A 57 8.64 13.30 -15.53
N ARG A 58 9.25 12.69 -14.52
CA ARG A 58 10.03 11.46 -14.65
C ARG A 58 9.48 10.38 -13.72
N ALA A 59 9.44 9.15 -14.21
CA ALA A 59 9.06 8.00 -13.40
C ALA A 59 10.04 7.77 -12.24
N GLY A 60 9.52 7.35 -11.08
CA GLY A 60 10.30 7.04 -9.89
C GLY A 60 10.01 7.91 -8.66
N GLY A 61 9.22 8.98 -8.81
CA GLY A 61 8.65 9.80 -7.72
C GLY A 61 9.52 9.95 -6.48
N ILE A 62 9.06 9.39 -5.39
CA ILE A 62 9.67 9.50 -4.05
C ILE A 62 11.15 9.11 -3.98
N ILE A 63 11.61 8.22 -4.85
CA ILE A 63 13.02 7.79 -4.92
C ILE A 63 13.82 8.73 -5.83
N ARG A 64 13.21 9.16 -6.94
CA ARG A 64 13.91 9.88 -7.98
C ARG A 64 14.14 11.36 -7.67
N TYR A 65 13.18 12.03 -7.06
CA TYR A 65 13.29 13.45 -6.74
C TYR A 65 14.46 13.75 -5.78
N PRO A 66 14.68 12.99 -4.70
CA PRO A 66 15.82 13.20 -3.83
C PRO A 66 17.19 12.96 -4.50
N VAL A 67 17.24 12.12 -5.53
CA VAL A 67 18.50 11.93 -6.31
C VAL A 67 18.94 13.23 -6.96
N PHE A 68 18.00 14.03 -7.48
CA PHE A 68 18.32 15.30 -8.14
C PHE A 68 18.76 16.39 -7.16
N SER A 69 18.29 16.37 -5.92
CA SER A 69 18.60 17.38 -4.91
C SER A 69 19.78 17.00 -4.01
N HIS A 70 19.92 15.72 -3.65
CA HIS A 70 20.86 15.24 -2.64
C HIS A 70 21.83 14.16 -3.16
N GLY A 71 21.73 13.80 -4.44
CA GLY A 71 22.62 12.85 -5.08
C GLY A 71 22.19 11.38 -4.97
N PRO A 72 22.98 10.46 -5.60
CA PRO A 72 22.62 9.05 -5.77
C PRO A 72 22.50 8.26 -4.46
N LEU A 73 23.29 8.59 -3.45
CA LEU A 73 23.28 7.92 -2.14
C LEU A 73 21.89 8.04 -1.48
N GLN A 74 21.32 9.25 -1.52
CA GLN A 74 20.01 9.49 -0.94
C GLN A 74 18.90 8.70 -1.66
N GLY A 75 18.99 8.62 -2.99
CA GLY A 75 18.07 7.78 -3.76
C GLY A 75 18.19 6.29 -3.43
N TYR A 76 19.40 5.80 -3.21
CA TYR A 76 19.63 4.40 -2.80
C TYR A 76 19.01 4.11 -1.42
N LEU A 77 19.28 4.97 -0.44
CA LEU A 77 18.75 4.82 0.92
C LEU A 77 17.21 4.85 0.91
N LEU A 78 16.60 5.84 0.24
CA LEU A 78 15.16 5.94 0.12
C LEU A 78 14.55 4.77 -0.66
N GLY A 79 15.23 4.31 -1.70
CA GLY A 79 14.82 3.13 -2.45
C GLY A 79 14.78 1.88 -1.58
N SER A 80 15.81 1.65 -0.78
CA SER A 80 15.88 0.51 0.14
C SER A 80 14.78 0.55 1.19
N VAL A 81 14.59 1.71 1.83
CA VAL A 81 13.51 1.91 2.82
C VAL A 81 12.13 1.72 2.18
N THR A 82 11.94 2.23 0.97
CA THR A 82 10.67 2.12 0.23
C THR A 82 10.33 0.65 -0.08
N VAL A 83 11.31 -0.13 -0.51
CA VAL A 83 11.12 -1.57 -0.75
C VAL A 83 10.67 -2.29 0.52
N ILE A 84 11.33 -2.02 1.65
CA ILE A 84 10.95 -2.62 2.95
C ILE A 84 9.53 -2.17 3.34
N ALA A 85 9.22 -0.89 3.22
CA ALA A 85 7.92 -0.33 3.57
C ALA A 85 6.79 -0.93 2.72
N PHE A 86 6.95 -1.01 1.40
CA PHE A 86 5.93 -1.60 0.53
C PHE A 86 5.80 -3.11 0.70
N SER A 87 6.89 -3.81 1.01
CA SER A 87 6.83 -5.25 1.31
C SER A 87 6.05 -5.53 2.59
N SER A 88 6.19 -4.68 3.62
CA SER A 88 5.42 -4.84 4.88
C SER A 88 3.93 -4.55 4.71
N LEU A 89 3.53 -3.70 3.75
CA LEU A 89 2.11 -3.47 3.46
C LEU A 89 1.38 -4.76 3.05
N ILE A 90 2.01 -5.59 2.23
CA ILE A 90 1.41 -6.86 1.80
C ILE A 90 1.13 -7.76 3.01
N ALA A 91 2.06 -7.82 3.96
CA ALA A 91 1.88 -8.59 5.18
C ALA A 91 0.72 -8.06 6.04
N ILE A 92 0.60 -6.74 6.16
CA ILE A 92 -0.49 -6.08 6.90
C ILE A 92 -1.84 -6.40 6.27
N GLU A 93 -1.97 -6.34 4.94
CA GLU A 93 -3.22 -6.65 4.23
C GLU A 93 -3.66 -8.11 4.41
N VAL A 94 -2.71 -9.04 4.39
CA VAL A 94 -2.99 -10.47 4.60
C VAL A 94 -3.42 -10.76 6.05
N VAL A 95 -2.78 -10.09 7.03
CA VAL A 95 -3.20 -10.17 8.45
C VAL A 95 -4.60 -9.60 8.63
N ALA A 96 -4.86 -8.46 8.02
CA ALA A 96 -6.17 -7.81 8.03
C ALA A 96 -7.26 -8.72 7.49
N ALA A 97 -7.04 -9.30 6.31
CA ALA A 97 -7.99 -10.22 5.69
C ALA A 97 -8.31 -11.41 6.59
N ARG A 98 -7.30 -11.98 7.30
CA ARG A 98 -7.53 -13.04 8.29
C ARG A 98 -8.40 -12.56 9.45
N GLU A 99 -8.11 -11.40 10.03
CA GLU A 99 -8.86 -10.86 11.17
C GLU A 99 -10.35 -10.66 10.81
N TYR A 100 -10.62 -10.16 9.58
CA TYR A 100 -12.00 -10.02 9.11
C TYR A 100 -12.66 -11.38 8.86
N ALA A 101 -11.94 -12.30 8.22
CA ALA A 101 -12.45 -13.65 7.97
C ALA A 101 -12.75 -14.42 9.28
N ALA A 102 -12.02 -14.13 10.35
CA ALA A 102 -12.23 -14.74 11.66
C ALA A 102 -13.60 -14.41 12.28
N ALA A 103 -14.27 -13.34 11.82
CA ALA A 103 -15.62 -13.03 12.23
C ALA A 103 -16.63 -14.09 11.75
N TRP A 104 -16.39 -14.72 10.60
CA TRP A 104 -17.23 -15.80 10.05
C TRP A 104 -16.63 -17.19 10.31
N PHE A 105 -15.30 -17.27 10.41
CA PHE A 105 -14.56 -18.51 10.64
C PHE A 105 -13.69 -18.40 11.89
N PRO A 106 -14.24 -18.61 13.10
CA PRO A 106 -13.49 -18.47 14.36
C PRO A 106 -12.27 -19.38 14.47
N SER A 107 -12.22 -20.46 13.69
CA SER A 107 -11.08 -21.39 13.63
C SER A 107 -9.77 -20.77 13.12
N LEU A 108 -9.81 -19.60 12.50
CA LEU A 108 -8.64 -18.92 11.97
C LEU A 108 -7.79 -18.23 13.03
N THR A 109 -8.40 -17.91 14.18
CA THR A 109 -7.72 -17.22 15.30
C THR A 109 -7.98 -17.93 16.61
N ALA A 110 -6.98 -17.93 17.50
CA ALA A 110 -7.11 -18.33 18.88
C ALA A 110 -6.80 -17.12 19.77
N VAL A 111 -7.41 -17.07 20.95
CA VAL A 111 -7.13 -16.03 21.95
C VAL A 111 -6.21 -16.63 22.99
N HIS A 112 -4.98 -16.13 23.07
CA HIS A 112 -4.02 -16.46 24.13
C HIS A 112 -3.70 -15.17 24.90
N ASP A 113 -3.89 -15.19 26.20
CA ASP A 113 -3.61 -14.06 27.11
C ASP A 113 -4.26 -12.73 26.67
N GLY A 114 -5.48 -12.80 26.12
CA GLY A 114 -6.19 -11.61 25.60
C GLY A 114 -5.72 -11.11 24.23
N VAL A 115 -4.72 -11.73 23.64
CA VAL A 115 -4.19 -11.39 22.31
C VAL A 115 -4.69 -12.41 21.29
N ARG A 116 -5.21 -11.93 20.16
CA ARG A 116 -5.59 -12.79 19.04
C ARG A 116 -4.34 -13.25 18.27
N THR A 117 -4.12 -14.54 18.27
CA THR A 117 -3.02 -15.17 17.53
C THR A 117 -3.55 -16.04 16.40
N PRO A 118 -2.83 -16.17 15.30
CA PRO A 118 -3.22 -17.07 14.22
C PRO A 118 -3.10 -18.52 14.64
N THR A 119 -4.11 -19.33 14.33
CA THR A 119 -4.02 -20.78 14.41
C THR A 119 -3.22 -21.34 13.24
N THR A 120 -2.90 -22.64 13.25
CA THR A 120 -2.28 -23.29 12.07
C THR A 120 -3.12 -23.13 10.82
N ILE A 121 -4.45 -23.20 10.95
CA ILE A 121 -5.39 -22.95 9.83
C ILE A 121 -5.33 -21.48 9.41
N GLY A 122 -5.21 -20.55 10.35
CA GLY A 122 -5.02 -19.13 10.10
C GLY A 122 -3.74 -18.83 9.32
N TRP A 123 -2.64 -19.50 9.63
CA TRP A 123 -1.39 -19.38 8.87
C TRP A 123 -1.52 -19.92 7.43
N LEU A 124 -2.16 -21.07 7.25
CA LEU A 124 -2.43 -21.64 5.92
C LEU A 124 -3.32 -20.71 5.09
N PHE A 125 -4.34 -20.11 5.70
CA PHE A 125 -5.20 -19.14 5.06
C PHE A 125 -4.43 -17.90 4.60
N GLN A 126 -3.57 -17.34 5.45
CA GLN A 126 -2.70 -16.21 5.08
C GLN A 126 -1.77 -16.55 3.93
N PHE A 127 -1.14 -17.72 3.96
CA PHE A 127 -0.25 -18.16 2.90
C PHE A 127 -1.00 -18.36 1.58
N ALA A 128 -2.19 -18.95 1.61
CA ALA A 128 -3.04 -19.10 0.43
C ALA A 128 -3.44 -17.75 -0.17
N LEU A 129 -3.83 -16.77 0.67
CA LEU A 129 -4.12 -15.41 0.21
C LEU A 129 -2.90 -14.73 -0.42
N LEU A 130 -1.72 -14.87 0.19
CA LEU A 130 -0.49 -14.33 -0.37
C LEU A 130 -0.21 -14.91 -1.77
N CYS A 131 -0.37 -16.21 -1.95
CA CYS A 131 -0.22 -16.87 -3.25
C CYS A 131 -1.25 -16.34 -4.27
N VAL A 132 -2.50 -16.16 -3.87
CA VAL A 132 -3.55 -15.62 -4.73
C VAL A 132 -3.22 -14.19 -5.15
N PHE A 133 -2.85 -13.32 -4.23
CA PHE A 133 -2.48 -11.93 -4.55
C PHE A 133 -1.24 -11.87 -5.44
N PHE A 134 -0.25 -12.73 -5.20
CA PHE A 134 0.92 -12.84 -6.05
C PHE A 134 0.54 -13.25 -7.48
N ALA A 135 -0.29 -14.30 -7.62
CA ALA A 135 -0.75 -14.77 -8.92
C ALA A 135 -1.54 -13.70 -9.67
N LEU A 136 -2.52 -13.04 -8.99
CA LEU A 136 -3.31 -11.96 -9.57
C LEU A 136 -2.42 -10.81 -10.05
N ASN A 137 -1.45 -10.40 -9.26
CA ASN A 137 -0.54 -9.33 -9.62
C ASN A 137 0.34 -9.73 -10.81
N TYR A 138 0.90 -10.94 -10.80
CA TYR A 138 1.73 -11.44 -11.88
C TYR A 138 0.99 -11.49 -13.22
N TYR A 139 -0.23 -12.02 -13.24
CA TYR A 139 -1.04 -12.09 -14.46
C TYR A 139 -1.55 -10.72 -14.91
N SER A 140 -1.95 -9.85 -13.99
CA SER A 140 -2.42 -8.49 -14.28
C SER A 140 -1.32 -7.65 -14.94
N VAL A 141 -0.11 -7.65 -14.38
CA VAL A 141 1.04 -6.92 -14.93
C VAL A 141 1.43 -7.44 -16.30
N LYS A 142 1.42 -8.77 -16.50
CA LYS A 142 1.72 -9.39 -17.79
C LYS A 142 0.70 -8.99 -18.86
N THR A 143 -0.58 -9.03 -18.54
CA THR A 143 -1.67 -8.63 -19.45
C THR A 143 -1.56 -7.16 -19.84
N PHE A 144 -1.28 -6.28 -18.88
CA PHE A 144 -1.09 -4.85 -19.11
C PHE A 144 0.13 -4.57 -20.01
N ALA A 145 1.24 -5.27 -19.79
CA ALA A 145 2.45 -5.15 -20.60
C ALA A 145 2.20 -5.57 -22.07
N ILE A 146 1.45 -6.66 -22.27
CA ILE A 146 1.06 -7.13 -23.63
C ILE A 146 0.17 -6.10 -24.30
N ALA A 147 -0.84 -5.57 -23.62
CA ALA A 147 -1.75 -4.55 -24.17
C ALA A 147 -1.01 -3.26 -24.54
N GLN A 148 -0.06 -2.80 -23.73
CA GLN A 148 0.77 -1.64 -24.07
C GLN A 148 1.67 -1.90 -25.28
N LYS A 149 2.24 -3.09 -25.41
CA LYS A 149 3.07 -3.44 -26.57
C LYS A 149 2.27 -3.45 -27.86
N ALA A 150 1.07 -4.01 -27.84
CA ALA A 150 0.14 -3.98 -28.96
C ALA A 150 -0.22 -2.53 -29.37
N ARG A 151 -0.58 -1.69 -28.40
CA ARG A 151 -0.92 -0.27 -28.66
C ARG A 151 0.25 0.51 -29.31
N ARG A 152 1.49 0.30 -28.86
CA ARG A 152 2.69 0.93 -29.46
C ARG A 152 2.92 0.48 -30.89
N GLN A 153 2.64 -0.78 -31.21
CA GLN A 153 2.81 -1.33 -32.54
C GLN A 153 1.83 -0.71 -33.54
N PHE A 154 0.58 -0.47 -33.14
CA PHE A 154 -0.42 0.23 -33.95
C PHE A 154 -0.07 1.72 -34.15
N SER A 155 0.43 2.41 -33.13
CA SER A 155 0.80 3.83 -33.23
C SER A 155 2.02 4.10 -34.10
N ASN A 156 2.87 3.11 -34.35
CA ASN A 156 4.05 3.25 -35.22
C ASN A 156 3.75 2.94 -36.68
N GLN A 157 2.52 2.54 -37.03
CA GLN A 157 2.09 2.22 -38.41
C GLN A 157 1.17 3.32 -39.02
N THR A 158 0.78 4.28 -38.20
CA THR A 158 0.05 5.50 -38.61
C THR A 158 0.96 6.71 -38.56
#